data_a4d5366cb1c0c60b429a2e55e98800fc
#
_entry.id   a4d5366cb1c0c60b429a2e55e98800fc
#
_cell.length_a   1.000
_cell.length_b   1.000
_cell.length_c   1.000
_cell.angle_alpha   90.00
_cell.angle_beta   90.00
_cell.angle_gamma   90.00
#
_symmetry.space_group_name_H-M   'P 1'
#
loop_
_entity.id
_entity.type
_entity.pdbx_description
1 polymer ?
#
loop_
_entity_poly.entity_id
_entity_poly.type
_entity_poly.pdbx_seq_one_letter_code
_entity_poly.pdbx_strand_id
1 'polypeptide(L)'
;MKRLNNKVDYGDLILSNSEILSRKGQGHHGNEWMDAECVDLCDTINSMKGLETVESCCGHNYQPYRIFFKCYDLSALRFLQSCIDGRYWEFGYKWRITSYISDTGPEPLTFMLESESSNLTEIMTQVEDMIRAINHYLNHKNRFEFL
;
A
#
# COMPACT_ATOMS: atom_id res chain seq x y z
N MET A 1 2.48 17.24 -6.27
CA MET A 1 2.21 16.59 -4.98
C MET A 1 1.23 17.42 -4.17
N LYS A 2 0.29 16.77 -3.56
CA LYS A 2 -0.70 17.46 -2.74
C LYS A 2 -0.07 17.95 -1.44
N ARG A 3 -0.38 19.19 -1.03
CA ARG A 3 0.09 19.73 0.24
C ARG A 3 -0.63 19.03 1.41
N LEU A 4 0.09 18.74 2.47
CA LEU A 4 -0.51 18.22 3.69
C LEU A 4 -1.28 19.34 4.40
N ASN A 5 -2.51 19.05 4.77
CA ASN A 5 -3.39 19.94 5.49
C ASN A 5 -3.96 19.23 6.71
N ASN A 6 -4.55 19.99 7.62
CA ASN A 6 -5.24 19.42 8.77
C ASN A 6 -6.47 18.62 8.38
N LYS A 7 -7.05 18.93 7.23
CA LYS A 7 -8.19 18.18 6.68
C LYS A 7 -7.71 17.36 5.51
N VAL A 8 -8.09 16.11 5.50
CA VAL A 8 -7.76 15.18 4.43
C VAL A 8 -9.04 14.85 3.68
N ASP A 9 -9.04 15.10 2.39
CA ASP A 9 -10.11 14.65 1.52
C ASP A 9 -9.65 13.33 0.87
N TYR A 10 -10.13 12.24 1.40
CA TYR A 10 -9.75 10.92 0.92
C TYR A 10 -10.18 10.66 -0.52
N GLY A 11 -11.08 11.46 -1.05
CA GLY A 11 -11.44 11.39 -2.46
C GLY A 11 -10.27 11.71 -3.38
N ASP A 12 -9.36 12.56 -2.92
CA ASP A 12 -8.19 12.93 -3.70
C ASP A 12 -7.14 11.82 -3.74
N LEU A 13 -7.29 10.79 -2.92
CA LEU A 13 -6.38 9.65 -2.92
C LEU A 13 -6.74 8.63 -3.99
N ILE A 14 -7.92 8.73 -4.59
CA ILE A 14 -8.39 7.79 -5.59
C ILE A 14 -7.93 8.24 -6.97
N LEU A 15 -7.22 7.38 -7.66
CA LEU A 15 -6.81 7.62 -9.04
C LEU A 15 -7.95 7.30 -9.99
N SER A 16 -7.94 7.91 -11.16
CA SER A 16 -8.88 7.57 -12.22
C SER A 16 -8.60 6.14 -12.73
N ASN A 17 -9.61 5.54 -13.35
CA ASN A 17 -9.45 4.19 -13.91
C ASN A 17 -8.28 4.13 -14.92
N SER A 18 -8.10 5.17 -15.72
CA SER A 18 -7.00 5.19 -16.69
C SER A 18 -5.64 5.25 -16.01
N GLU A 19 -5.53 5.96 -14.89
CA GLU A 19 -4.29 6.00 -14.12
C GLU A 19 -3.99 4.65 -13.49
N ILE A 20 -5.00 3.98 -12.96
CA ILE A 20 -4.85 2.65 -12.38
C ILE A 20 -4.39 1.66 -13.44
N LEU A 21 -5.06 1.66 -14.60
CA LEU A 21 -4.71 0.76 -15.68
C LEU A 21 -3.29 0.99 -16.20
N SER A 22 -2.85 2.25 -16.25
CA SER A 22 -1.50 2.56 -16.71
C SER A 22 -0.43 2.07 -15.74
N ARG A 23 -0.79 1.89 -14.47
CA ARG A 23 0.13 1.39 -13.44
C ARG A 23 0.06 -0.11 -13.25
N LYS A 24 -0.99 -0.74 -13.75
CA LYS A 24 -1.19 -2.18 -13.58
C LYS A 24 -0.04 -2.95 -14.22
N GLY A 25 0.51 -3.88 -13.46
CA GLY A 25 1.64 -4.66 -13.90
C GLY A 25 2.99 -3.97 -13.75
N GLN A 26 3.01 -2.70 -13.37
CA GLN A 26 4.26 -2.04 -13.01
C GLN A 26 4.70 -2.59 -11.67
N GLY A 27 5.95 -2.90 -11.57
CA GLY A 27 6.40 -3.49 -10.33
C GLY A 27 7.88 -3.35 -10.15
N HIS A 28 8.45 -4.38 -9.72
CA HIS A 28 9.85 -4.53 -9.35
C HIS A 28 10.78 -3.72 -10.25
N HIS A 29 11.43 -2.69 -9.69
CA HIS A 29 12.31 -1.76 -10.41
C HIS A 29 11.64 -1.06 -11.58
N GLY A 30 10.32 -0.86 -11.52
CA GLY A 30 9.58 -0.17 -12.55
C GLY A 30 9.52 -0.90 -13.87
N ASN A 31 9.69 -2.19 -13.86
CA ASN A 31 9.71 -2.98 -15.08
C ASN A 31 8.71 -4.13 -15.04
N GLU A 32 8.89 -5.04 -15.96
CA GLU A 32 7.96 -6.12 -16.26
C GLU A 32 7.92 -7.25 -15.25
N TRP A 33 8.82 -7.28 -14.30
CA TRP A 33 8.91 -8.42 -13.38
C TRP A 33 8.31 -8.10 -12.02
N MET A 34 7.27 -8.82 -11.70
CA MET A 34 6.63 -8.74 -10.39
C MET A 34 6.08 -10.11 -10.04
N ASP A 35 6.23 -10.52 -8.78
CA ASP A 35 5.57 -11.72 -8.31
C ASP A 35 4.06 -11.58 -8.47
N ALA A 36 3.42 -12.60 -9.05
CA ALA A 36 1.98 -12.57 -9.31
C ALA A 36 1.19 -12.27 -8.04
N GLU A 37 1.66 -12.78 -6.90
CA GLU A 37 1.02 -12.57 -5.60
C GLU A 37 1.05 -11.12 -5.13
N CYS A 38 1.90 -10.29 -5.72
CA CYS A 38 2.04 -8.88 -5.33
C CYS A 38 1.22 -7.93 -6.19
N VAL A 39 0.75 -8.37 -7.36
CA VAL A 39 0.14 -7.50 -8.35
C VAL A 39 -1.09 -6.77 -7.79
N ASP A 40 -2.02 -7.50 -7.22
CA ASP A 40 -3.29 -6.90 -6.79
C ASP A 40 -3.12 -5.90 -5.64
N LEU A 41 -2.25 -6.21 -4.68
CA LEU A 41 -2.01 -5.27 -3.58
C LEU A 41 -1.22 -4.05 -4.06
N CYS A 42 -0.25 -4.24 -4.92
CA CYS A 42 0.46 -3.11 -5.52
C CYS A 42 -0.50 -2.20 -6.31
N ASP A 43 -1.39 -2.79 -7.10
CA ASP A 43 -2.39 -2.01 -7.84
C ASP A 43 -3.31 -1.24 -6.89
N THR A 44 -3.70 -1.87 -5.79
CA THR A 44 -4.56 -1.23 -4.78
C THR A 44 -3.84 -0.05 -4.12
N ILE A 45 -2.57 -0.22 -3.76
CA ILE A 45 -1.77 0.87 -3.20
C ILE A 45 -1.60 1.99 -4.23
N ASN A 46 -1.32 1.63 -5.48
CA ASN A 46 -1.13 2.60 -6.55
C ASN A 46 -2.42 3.32 -6.95
N SER A 47 -3.58 2.83 -6.52
CA SER A 47 -4.84 3.53 -6.73
C SER A 47 -4.98 4.76 -5.86
N MET A 48 -4.13 4.91 -4.85
CA MET A 48 -4.12 6.06 -3.96
C MET A 48 -3.14 7.10 -4.50
N LYS A 49 -3.60 8.35 -4.68
CA LYS A 49 -2.69 9.44 -5.00
C LYS A 49 -1.76 9.66 -3.82
N GLY A 50 -0.51 9.85 -4.10
CA GLY A 50 0.48 10.08 -3.07
C GLY A 50 1.27 8.85 -2.67
N LEU A 51 0.92 7.68 -3.16
CA LEU A 51 1.70 6.45 -2.97
C LEU A 51 2.04 5.84 -4.33
N GLU A 52 3.25 5.30 -4.44
CA GLU A 52 3.70 4.65 -5.66
C GLU A 52 4.60 3.48 -5.31
N THR A 53 4.18 2.27 -5.66
CA THR A 53 5.00 1.09 -5.40
C THR A 53 6.20 1.09 -6.32
N VAL A 54 7.34 0.64 -5.80
CA VAL A 54 8.60 0.61 -6.57
C VAL A 54 9.19 -0.78 -6.65
N GLU A 55 8.94 -1.62 -5.66
CA GLU A 55 9.51 -2.96 -5.59
C GLU A 55 8.65 -3.81 -4.69
N SER A 56 8.59 -5.11 -4.96
CA SER A 56 7.82 -6.04 -4.14
C SER A 56 8.41 -7.43 -4.19
N CYS A 57 8.10 -8.22 -3.17
CA CYS A 57 8.49 -9.62 -3.11
C CYS A 57 7.48 -10.38 -2.26
N CYS A 58 6.99 -11.50 -2.76
CA CYS A 58 6.03 -12.31 -2.02
C CYS A 58 6.67 -13.12 -0.88
N GLY A 59 8.00 -13.10 -0.76
CA GLY A 59 8.73 -13.84 0.26
C GLY A 59 8.94 -15.32 -0.09
N HIS A 60 8.30 -15.81 -1.13
CA HIS A 60 8.48 -17.18 -1.65
C HIS A 60 8.31 -18.27 -0.59
N ASN A 61 7.45 -18.04 0.39
CA ASN A 61 7.14 -18.98 1.48
C ASN A 61 8.29 -19.21 2.47
N TYR A 62 9.31 -18.36 2.47
CA TYR A 62 10.38 -18.41 3.49
C TYR A 62 10.56 -17.11 4.23
N GLN A 63 10.14 -16.00 3.63
CA GLN A 63 10.35 -14.65 4.16
C GLN A 63 9.03 -13.91 4.19
N PRO A 64 8.95 -12.82 4.94
CA PRO A 64 7.77 -11.98 4.89
C PRO A 64 7.53 -11.42 3.50
N TYR A 65 6.26 -11.21 3.19
CA TYR A 65 5.81 -10.51 2.00
C TYR A 65 6.12 -9.02 2.18
N ARG A 66 6.65 -8.37 1.16
CA ARG A 66 7.09 -6.97 1.27
C ARG A 66 6.73 -6.18 0.04
N ILE A 67 6.28 -4.96 0.26
CA ILE A 67 6.06 -3.97 -0.79
C ILE A 67 6.80 -2.70 -0.39
N PHE A 68 7.68 -2.22 -1.25
CA PHE A 68 8.34 -0.94 -1.09
C PHE A 68 7.60 0.10 -1.91
N PHE A 69 7.34 1.25 -1.32
CA PHE A 69 6.59 2.30 -2.00
C PHE A 69 7.12 3.67 -1.60
N LYS A 70 6.99 4.59 -2.55
CA LYS A 70 7.30 6.01 -2.32
C LYS A 70 6.06 6.71 -1.83
N CYS A 71 6.28 7.66 -0.92
CA CYS A 71 5.20 8.46 -0.36
C CYS A 71 5.40 9.93 -0.73
N TYR A 72 4.45 10.47 -1.48
CA TYR A 72 4.43 11.87 -1.89
C TYR A 72 3.45 12.68 -1.04
N ASP A 73 2.58 12.01 -0.31
CA ASP A 73 1.56 12.65 0.52
C ASP A 73 1.38 11.82 1.79
N LEU A 74 1.78 12.38 2.91
CA LEU A 74 1.69 11.69 4.21
C LEU A 74 0.26 11.36 4.61
N SER A 75 -0.73 12.07 4.06
CA SER A 75 -2.14 11.73 4.30
C SER A 75 -2.49 10.36 3.74
N ALA A 76 -1.94 10.02 2.57
CA ALA A 76 -2.14 8.69 1.98
C ALA A 76 -1.49 7.60 2.81
N LEU A 77 -0.28 7.85 3.31
CA LEU A 77 0.42 6.92 4.19
C LEU A 77 -0.37 6.68 5.47
N ARG A 78 -0.89 7.74 6.05
CA ARG A 78 -1.69 7.68 7.27
C ARG A 78 -2.97 6.89 7.06
N PHE A 79 -3.61 7.07 5.90
CA PHE A 79 -4.78 6.31 5.53
C PHE A 79 -4.46 4.81 5.42
N LEU A 80 -3.38 4.48 4.73
CA LEU A 80 -2.94 3.08 4.59
C LEU A 80 -2.66 2.46 5.96
N GLN A 81 -1.95 3.17 6.82
CA GLN A 81 -1.65 2.70 8.17
C GLN A 81 -2.93 2.43 8.97
N SER A 82 -3.93 3.30 8.84
CA SER A 82 -5.20 3.12 9.53
C SER A 82 -5.93 1.86 9.08
N CYS A 83 -5.90 1.57 7.79
CA CYS A 83 -6.51 0.35 7.27
C CYS A 83 -5.84 -0.91 7.83
N ILE A 84 -4.53 -0.87 7.95
CA ILE A 84 -3.74 -2.01 8.44
C ILE A 84 -3.94 -2.21 9.93
N ASP A 85 -3.90 -1.15 10.71
CA ASP A 85 -4.08 -1.23 12.16
C ASP A 85 -5.46 -1.78 12.53
N GLY A 86 -6.48 -1.39 11.79
CA GLY A 86 -7.82 -1.90 12.01
C GLY A 86 -7.91 -3.41 11.82
N ARG A 87 -7.13 -3.96 10.90
CA ARG A 87 -7.16 -5.40 10.62
C ARG A 87 -6.57 -6.23 11.74
N TYR A 88 -5.58 -5.71 12.42
CA TYR A 88 -4.95 -6.45 13.53
C TYR A 88 -5.96 -6.91 14.58
N TRP A 89 -6.84 -6.01 14.99
CA TRP A 89 -7.82 -6.31 16.04
C TRP A 89 -8.92 -7.27 15.58
N GLU A 90 -9.28 -7.20 14.30
CA GLU A 90 -10.35 -8.01 13.76
C GLU A 90 -9.91 -9.41 13.37
N PHE A 91 -8.72 -9.55 12.83
CA PHE A 91 -8.30 -10.79 12.18
C PHE A 91 -7.12 -11.48 12.84
N GLY A 92 -6.59 -10.90 13.91
CA GLY A 92 -5.52 -11.53 14.68
C GLY A 92 -4.18 -11.59 13.95
N TYR A 93 -4.01 -10.80 12.92
CA TYR A 93 -2.74 -10.72 12.22
C TYR A 93 -2.21 -9.29 12.23
N LYS A 94 -0.92 -9.15 11.98
CA LYS A 94 -0.27 -7.86 12.02
C LYS A 94 0.66 -7.68 10.82
N TRP A 95 0.59 -6.51 10.24
CA TRP A 95 1.54 -6.04 9.25
C TRP A 95 2.13 -4.74 9.76
N ARG A 96 3.26 -4.35 9.21
CA ARG A 96 3.89 -3.10 9.64
C ARG A 96 4.38 -2.30 8.46
N ILE A 97 4.42 -0.98 8.66
CA ILE A 97 5.01 -0.05 7.73
C ILE A 97 6.22 0.56 8.43
N THR A 98 7.37 0.48 7.81
CA THR A 98 8.59 1.07 8.33
C THR A 98 9.21 1.96 7.28
N SER A 99 9.94 2.98 7.71
CA SER A 99 10.67 3.83 6.78
C SER A 99 11.86 3.06 6.22
N TYR A 100 12.12 3.29 4.96
CA TYR A 100 13.24 2.68 4.25
C TYR A 100 14.09 3.80 3.69
N ILE A 101 15.31 3.92 4.17
CA ILE A 101 16.21 4.97 3.72
C ILE A 101 16.94 4.49 2.48
N SER A 102 16.69 5.17 1.37
CA SER A 102 17.39 4.92 0.13
C SER A 102 18.59 5.85 0.02
N ASP A 103 19.69 5.34 -0.46
CA ASP A 103 20.88 6.14 -0.74
C ASP A 103 20.84 6.79 -2.12
N THR A 104 19.75 6.64 -2.85
CA THR A 104 19.64 7.14 -4.21
C THR A 104 19.12 8.57 -4.32
N GLY A 105 18.90 9.25 -3.22
CA GLY A 105 18.49 10.64 -3.27
C GLY A 105 17.50 11.03 -2.19
N PRO A 106 17.25 12.33 -2.07
CA PRO A 106 16.50 12.86 -0.94
C PRO A 106 14.99 12.68 -1.05
N GLU A 107 14.45 12.50 -2.22
CA GLU A 107 13.01 12.53 -2.43
C GLU A 107 12.54 11.47 -3.39
N PRO A 108 11.34 10.97 -3.20
CA PRO A 108 10.43 11.07 -2.06
C PRO A 108 10.77 10.06 -0.96
N LEU A 109 10.10 10.17 0.18
CA LEU A 109 10.28 9.22 1.27
C LEU A 109 9.82 7.83 0.82
N THR A 110 10.59 6.82 1.18
CA THR A 110 10.29 5.42 0.86
C THR A 110 9.95 4.65 2.12
N PHE A 111 8.96 3.80 2.00
CA PHE A 111 8.49 2.95 3.10
C PHE A 111 8.37 1.51 2.64
N MET A 112 8.35 0.61 3.60
CA MET A 112 8.17 -0.81 3.34
C MET A 112 6.96 -1.30 4.13
N LEU A 113 6.01 -1.91 3.43
CA LEU A 113 4.91 -2.65 4.03
C LEU A 113 5.34 -4.12 4.09
N GLU A 114 5.27 -4.71 5.28
CA GLU A 114 5.78 -6.05 5.50
C GLU A 114 4.83 -6.88 6.33
N SER A 115 4.61 -8.13 5.94
CA SER A 115 3.82 -9.07 6.72
C SER A 115 4.60 -9.57 7.93
N GLU A 116 3.88 -10.01 8.95
CA GLU A 116 4.46 -10.72 10.08
C GLU A 116 4.74 -12.17 9.71
N SER A 117 3.82 -12.79 8.98
CA SER A 117 3.91 -14.18 8.56
C SER A 117 4.87 -14.36 7.40
N SER A 118 5.47 -15.55 7.31
CA SER A 118 6.25 -16.00 6.16
C SER A 118 5.54 -17.13 5.41
N ASN A 119 4.37 -17.53 5.85
CA ASN A 119 3.56 -18.57 5.19
C ASN A 119 2.73 -17.92 4.08
N LEU A 120 3.04 -18.26 2.84
CA LEU A 120 2.42 -17.58 1.69
C LEU A 120 0.91 -17.80 1.61
N THR A 121 0.41 -18.98 1.97
CA THR A 121 -1.03 -19.23 1.96
C THR A 121 -1.75 -18.31 2.94
N GLU A 122 -1.20 -18.18 4.15
CA GLU A 122 -1.74 -17.29 5.18
C GLU A 122 -1.62 -15.84 4.75
N ILE A 123 -0.47 -15.47 4.20
CA ILE A 123 -0.23 -14.11 3.70
C ILE A 123 -1.27 -13.73 2.65
N MET A 124 -1.56 -14.61 1.70
CA MET A 124 -2.49 -14.29 0.62
C MET A 124 -3.92 -14.09 1.11
N THR A 125 -4.34 -14.80 2.15
CA THR A 125 -5.62 -14.54 2.80
C THR A 125 -5.66 -13.14 3.41
N GLN A 126 -4.56 -12.75 4.06
CA GLN A 126 -4.44 -11.43 4.65
C GLN A 126 -4.39 -10.32 3.60
N VAL A 127 -3.70 -10.57 2.48
CA VAL A 127 -3.62 -9.63 1.36
C VAL A 127 -5.02 -9.36 0.79
N GLU A 128 -5.81 -10.41 0.57
CA GLU A 128 -7.18 -10.25 0.07
C GLU A 128 -8.02 -9.41 1.02
N ASP A 129 -7.87 -9.65 2.31
CA ASP A 129 -8.59 -8.90 3.33
C ASP A 129 -8.18 -7.43 3.35
N MET A 130 -6.88 -7.15 3.26
CA MET A 130 -6.38 -5.77 3.19
C MET A 130 -6.89 -5.04 1.95
N ILE A 131 -6.89 -5.69 0.81
CA ILE A 131 -7.40 -5.10 -0.43
C ILE A 131 -8.86 -4.71 -0.27
N ARG A 132 -9.67 -5.62 0.29
CA ARG A 132 -11.08 -5.31 0.56
C ARG A 132 -11.24 -4.15 1.52
N ALA A 133 -10.43 -4.11 2.58
CA ALA A 133 -10.48 -3.03 3.55
C ALA A 133 -10.12 -1.68 2.94
N ILE A 134 -9.04 -1.62 2.19
CA ILE A 134 -8.62 -0.37 1.53
C ILE A 134 -9.69 0.11 0.57
N ASN A 135 -10.19 -0.77 -0.27
CA ASN A 135 -11.23 -0.41 -1.24
C ASN A 135 -12.53 0.02 -0.55
N HIS A 136 -12.91 -0.66 0.52
CA HIS A 136 -14.09 -0.29 1.29
C HIS A 136 -13.95 1.13 1.85
N TYR A 137 -12.83 1.45 2.49
CA TYR A 137 -12.63 2.76 3.08
C TYR A 137 -12.50 3.86 2.03
N LEU A 138 -11.84 3.58 0.92
CA LEU A 138 -11.77 4.55 -0.18
C LEU A 138 -13.15 4.86 -0.76
N ASN A 139 -14.00 3.85 -0.90
CA ASN A 139 -15.34 4.02 -1.43
C ASN A 139 -16.30 4.70 -0.44
N HIS A 140 -15.97 4.68 0.84
CA HIS A 140 -16.78 5.28 1.90
C HIS A 140 -16.05 6.43 2.58
N LYS A 141 -15.26 7.16 1.84
CA LYS A 141 -14.38 8.22 2.33
C LYS A 141 -15.06 9.27 3.19
N ASN A 142 -16.33 9.57 2.93
CA ASN A 142 -17.06 10.59 3.67
C ASN A 142 -17.43 10.16 5.10
N ARG A 143 -17.22 8.91 5.43
CA ARG A 143 -17.51 8.37 6.76
C ARG A 143 -16.28 8.34 7.66
N PHE A 144 -15.11 8.61 7.10
CA PHE A 144 -13.85 8.48 7.82
C PHE A 144 -13.10 9.79 7.76
N GLU A 145 -12.99 10.43 8.90
CA GLU A 145 -12.13 11.58 9.06
C GLU A 145 -11.00 11.15 9.98
N PHE A 146 -9.90 10.77 9.38
CA PHE A 146 -8.71 10.42 10.13
C PHE A 146 -7.95 11.69 10.44
N LEU A 147 -8.26 12.28 11.49
CA LEU A 147 -7.65 13.54 11.90
C LEU A 147 -6.51 13.33 12.86
#